data_aa39a69e24fffec9f209c39183d71956
#
_entry.id   aa39a69e24fffec9f209c39183d71956
#
_cell.length_a   1.000
_cell.length_b   1.000
_cell.length_c   1.000
_cell.angle_alpha   90.00
_cell.angle_beta   90.00
_cell.angle_gamma   90.00
#
_symmetry.space_group_name_H-M   'P 1'
#
loop_
_entity.id
_entity.type
_entity.pdbx_description
1 polymer ?
#
loop_
_entity_poly.entity_id
_entity_poly.type
_entity_poly.pdbx_seq_one_letter_code
_entity_poly.pdbx_strand_id
1 'polypeptide(L)'
;LALGQAIIESGWGQSRFALEGNALYGQWTTNEQRGLIPEERDDDKTHAVLKFDSLKKSVQAYMHNINTHGAYYSFRVVRRIAERVQYTDPISAKVKFLAAYAEIGDEYVDKLELIIESNKLRDFDRFEY
;
A
#
# COMPACT_ATOMS: atom_id res chain seq x y z
N LEU A 1 -9.22 -2.01 -0.51
CA LEU A 1 -7.86 -2.44 -0.76
C LEU A 1 -6.81 -1.46 -0.22
N ALA A 2 -6.84 -0.20 -0.64
CA ALA A 2 -5.88 0.83 -0.18
C ALA A 2 -5.83 0.97 1.34
N LEU A 3 -6.99 0.93 2.00
CA LEU A 3 -7.07 0.98 3.45
C LEU A 3 -6.41 -0.24 4.12
N GLY A 4 -6.60 -1.44 3.59
CA GLY A 4 -5.94 -2.65 4.09
C GLY A 4 -4.41 -2.58 3.99
N GLN A 5 -3.88 -2.08 2.86
CA GLN A 5 -2.44 -1.85 2.71
C GLN A 5 -1.93 -0.78 3.68
N ALA A 6 -2.65 0.33 3.85
CA ALA A 6 -2.27 1.35 4.83
C ALA A 6 -2.20 0.78 6.26
N ILE A 7 -3.14 -0.06 6.65
CA ILE A 7 -3.16 -0.72 7.96
C ILE A 7 -1.89 -1.58 8.15
N ILE A 8 -1.56 -2.41 7.18
CA ILE A 8 -0.38 -3.29 7.26
C ILE A 8 0.91 -2.48 7.30
N GLU A 9 1.09 -1.58 6.35
CA GLU A 9 2.35 -0.86 6.15
C GLU A 9 2.65 0.15 7.27
N SER A 10 1.62 0.73 7.86
CA SER A 10 1.77 1.74 8.91
C SER A 10 1.63 1.19 10.34
N GLY A 11 1.43 -0.11 10.51
CA GLY A 11 1.10 -0.70 11.82
C GLY A 11 -0.12 -0.04 12.45
N TRP A 12 -1.24 -0.01 11.74
CA TRP A 12 -2.48 0.66 12.16
C TRP A 12 -2.32 2.18 12.36
N GLY A 13 -1.43 2.82 11.61
CA GLY A 13 -1.14 4.24 11.74
C GLY A 13 -0.29 4.60 12.97
N GLN A 14 0.26 3.62 13.68
CA GLN A 14 0.99 3.83 14.94
C GLN A 14 2.51 3.80 14.79
N SER A 15 3.02 3.43 13.61
CA SER A 15 4.47 3.43 13.38
C SER A 15 5.05 4.83 13.47
N ARG A 16 6.32 4.95 13.87
CA ARG A 16 7.05 6.22 13.86
C ARG A 16 6.97 6.93 12.51
N PHE A 17 7.08 6.17 11.42
CA PHE A 17 7.00 6.71 10.05
C PHE A 17 5.62 7.29 9.73
N ALA A 18 4.54 6.68 10.21
CA ALA A 18 3.19 7.20 10.06
C ALA A 18 2.97 8.47 10.90
N LEU A 19 3.43 8.47 12.15
CA LEU A 19 3.22 9.57 13.09
C LEU A 19 4.08 10.79 12.78
N GLU A 20 5.36 10.60 12.46
CA GLU A 20 6.31 11.69 12.23
C GLU A 20 6.39 12.10 10.76
N GLY A 21 6.11 11.18 9.82
CA GLY A 21 6.29 11.40 8.39
C GLY A 21 5.03 11.28 7.55
N ASN A 22 3.85 11.10 8.15
CA ASN A 22 2.60 10.82 7.41
C ASN A 22 2.73 9.65 6.40
N ALA A 23 3.66 8.72 6.64
CA ALA A 23 4.01 7.63 5.72
C ALA A 23 3.11 6.40 5.98
N LEU A 24 2.04 6.26 5.20
CA LEU A 24 1.06 5.19 5.38
C LEU A 24 1.40 3.90 4.61
N TYR A 25 2.26 3.96 3.60
CA TYR A 25 2.46 2.86 2.65
C TYR A 25 3.91 2.38 2.53
N GLY A 26 4.79 2.79 3.43
CA GLY A 26 6.16 2.30 3.50
C GLY A 26 7.02 2.58 2.24
N GLN A 27 6.74 3.65 1.51
CA GLN A 27 7.51 4.01 0.33
C GLN A 27 8.91 4.47 0.68
N TRP A 28 9.89 4.11 -0.17
CA TRP A 28 11.30 4.38 0.04
C TRP A 28 11.84 5.51 -0.82
N THR A 29 12.88 6.16 -0.34
CA THR A 29 13.67 7.16 -1.08
C THR A 29 15.16 6.99 -0.76
N THR A 30 16.01 7.30 -1.72
CA THR A 30 17.47 7.43 -1.50
C THR A 30 17.87 8.85 -1.09
N ASN A 31 16.94 9.79 -1.16
CA ASN A 31 17.17 11.16 -0.70
C ASN A 31 16.75 11.29 0.78
N GLU A 32 17.73 11.23 1.68
CA GLU A 32 17.51 11.29 3.13
C GLU A 32 16.81 12.58 3.60
N GLN A 33 16.97 13.69 2.88
CA GLN A 33 16.28 14.95 3.21
C GLN A 33 14.75 14.83 3.03
N ARG A 34 14.31 13.89 2.19
CA ARG A 34 12.89 13.62 1.90
C ARG A 34 12.33 12.48 2.71
N GLY A 35 13.10 11.90 3.62
CA GLY A 35 12.72 10.67 4.31
C GLY A 35 13.02 10.70 5.81
N LEU A 36 12.54 9.65 6.47
CA LEU A 36 12.90 9.29 7.84
C LEU A 36 13.83 8.07 7.79
N ILE A 37 14.97 8.17 8.43
CA ILE A 37 15.97 7.10 8.48
C ILE A 37 15.48 6.02 9.45
N PRO A 38 15.39 4.73 9.03
CA PRO A 38 15.10 3.63 9.96
C PRO A 38 16.18 3.53 11.04
N GLU A 39 15.77 3.30 12.29
CA GLU A 39 16.71 3.22 13.43
C GLU A 39 17.70 2.06 13.31
N GLU A 40 17.26 0.94 12.72
CA GLU A 40 18.06 -0.26 12.51
C GLU A 40 18.71 -0.34 11.12
N ARG A 41 18.81 0.81 10.42
CA ARG A 41 19.45 0.84 9.11
C ARG A 41 20.96 0.61 9.23
N ASP A 42 21.50 -0.32 8.44
CA ASP A 42 22.94 -0.54 8.32
C ASP A 42 23.66 0.73 7.82
N ASP A 43 24.88 0.97 8.31
CA ASP A 43 25.66 2.18 7.99
C ASP A 43 26.00 2.33 6.50
N ASP A 44 26.05 1.23 5.76
CA ASP A 44 26.32 1.20 4.32
C ASP A 44 25.07 1.45 3.45
N LYS A 45 23.88 1.57 4.05
CA LYS A 45 22.61 1.82 3.36
C LYS A 45 22.27 3.30 3.34
N THR A 46 21.64 3.71 2.23
CA THR A 46 21.25 5.11 2.01
C THR A 46 19.74 5.31 1.91
N HIS A 47 18.96 4.22 2.01
CA HIS A 47 17.52 4.29 1.89
C HIS A 47 16.86 4.88 3.14
N ALA A 48 15.80 5.62 2.92
CA ALA A 48 14.94 6.15 3.97
C ALA A 48 13.46 5.93 3.62
N VAL A 49 12.58 5.96 4.61
CA VAL A 49 11.13 5.94 4.37
C VAL A 49 10.69 7.35 3.99
N LEU A 50 10.05 7.47 2.83
CA LEU A 50 9.60 8.76 2.29
C LEU A 50 8.58 9.40 3.23
N LYS A 51 8.80 10.66 3.61
CA LYS A 51 7.87 11.46 4.41
C LYS A 51 7.06 12.41 3.54
N PHE A 52 5.89 12.77 4.04
CA PHE A 52 4.91 13.61 3.33
C PHE A 52 4.44 14.75 4.22
N ASP A 53 4.02 15.85 3.60
CA ASP A 53 3.46 17.00 4.32
C ASP A 53 2.07 16.73 4.91
N SER A 54 1.38 15.69 4.43
CA SER A 54 0.07 15.28 4.92
C SER A 54 -0.24 13.83 4.57
N LEU A 55 -1.19 13.23 5.29
CA LEU A 55 -1.73 11.90 4.97
C LEU A 55 -2.30 11.85 3.54
N LYS A 56 -2.95 12.93 3.10
CA LYS A 56 -3.46 13.05 1.72
C LYS A 56 -2.35 12.90 0.69
N LYS A 57 -1.19 13.51 0.91
CA LYS A 57 -0.02 13.40 0.01
C LYS A 57 0.52 11.98 -0.05
N SER A 58 0.55 11.28 1.08
CA SER A 58 0.93 9.86 1.15
C SER A 58 -0.03 9.00 0.30
N VAL A 59 -1.33 9.18 0.47
CA VAL A 59 -2.35 8.47 -0.33
C VAL A 59 -2.22 8.78 -1.82
N GLN A 60 -2.03 10.04 -2.19
CA GLN A 60 -1.85 10.43 -3.60
C GLN A 60 -0.62 9.78 -4.23
N ALA A 61 0.51 9.73 -3.50
CA ALA A 61 1.73 9.09 -3.96
C ALA A 61 1.55 7.56 -4.12
N TYR A 62 0.87 6.92 -3.18
CA TYR A 62 0.51 5.51 -3.28
C TYR A 62 -0.36 5.24 -4.52
N MET A 63 -1.42 6.00 -4.71
CA MET A 63 -2.32 5.85 -5.87
C MET A 63 -1.56 6.07 -7.19
N HIS A 64 -0.67 7.05 -7.25
CA HIS A 64 0.18 7.25 -8.40
C HIS A 64 1.07 6.04 -8.68
N ASN A 65 1.75 5.51 -7.66
CA ASN A 65 2.64 4.36 -7.78
C ASN A 65 1.91 3.12 -8.33
N ILE A 66 0.79 2.74 -7.73
CA ILE A 66 0.00 1.58 -8.18
C ILE A 66 -0.51 1.77 -9.61
N ASN A 67 -0.85 2.99 -10.00
CA ASN A 67 -1.40 3.28 -11.31
C ASN A 67 -0.35 3.44 -12.42
N THR A 68 0.92 3.64 -12.10
CA THR A 68 1.96 3.93 -13.09
C THR A 68 3.13 2.96 -13.11
N HIS A 69 3.56 2.44 -11.94
CA HIS A 69 4.75 1.60 -11.86
C HIS A 69 4.55 0.24 -12.56
N GLY A 70 5.59 -0.21 -13.27
CA GLY A 70 5.55 -1.43 -14.10
C GLY A 70 5.22 -2.70 -13.32
N ALA A 71 5.71 -2.82 -12.07
CA ALA A 71 5.44 -3.96 -11.20
C ALA A 71 3.94 -4.21 -10.95
N TYR A 72 3.09 -3.18 -11.09
CA TYR A 72 1.64 -3.28 -10.89
C TYR A 72 0.84 -3.31 -12.20
N TYR A 73 1.48 -3.61 -13.31
CA TYR A 73 0.78 -3.72 -14.61
C TYR A 73 -0.32 -4.78 -14.58
N SER A 74 0.00 -5.99 -14.12
CA SER A 74 -0.99 -7.09 -14.02
C SER A 74 -2.15 -6.75 -13.08
N PHE A 75 -1.86 -6.10 -11.95
CA PHE A 75 -2.90 -5.58 -11.05
C PHE A 75 -3.88 -4.64 -11.79
N ARG A 76 -3.36 -3.70 -12.59
CA ARG A 76 -4.20 -2.77 -13.36
C ARG A 76 -5.04 -3.47 -14.44
N VAL A 77 -4.47 -4.48 -15.10
CA VAL A 77 -5.20 -5.29 -16.09
C VAL A 77 -6.37 -6.03 -15.44
N VAL A 78 -6.10 -6.74 -14.34
CA VAL A 78 -7.14 -7.50 -13.61
C VAL A 78 -8.22 -6.56 -13.06
N ARG A 79 -7.85 -5.41 -12.50
CA ARG A 79 -8.80 -4.39 -12.05
C ARG A 79 -9.75 -3.98 -13.17
N ARG A 80 -9.23 -3.66 -14.37
CA ARG A 80 -10.02 -3.27 -15.54
C ARG A 80 -10.96 -4.37 -16.01
N ILE A 81 -10.49 -5.63 -16.00
CA ILE A 81 -11.32 -6.78 -16.40
C ILE A 81 -12.44 -6.98 -15.37
N ALA A 82 -12.12 -6.99 -14.08
CA ALA A 82 -13.10 -7.17 -13.01
C ALA A 82 -14.22 -6.10 -13.05
N GLU A 83 -13.86 -4.85 -13.35
CA GLU A 83 -14.83 -3.76 -13.52
C GLU A 83 -15.75 -3.99 -14.73
N ARG A 84 -15.21 -4.43 -15.86
CA ARG A 84 -16.01 -4.69 -17.10
C ARG A 84 -16.98 -5.84 -16.98
N VAL A 85 -16.58 -6.92 -16.29
CA VAL A 85 -17.42 -8.12 -16.14
C VAL A 85 -18.29 -8.08 -14.89
N GLN A 86 -18.27 -6.97 -14.14
CA GLN A 86 -18.99 -6.81 -12.87
C GLN A 86 -18.75 -7.99 -11.92
N TYR A 87 -17.47 -8.36 -11.77
CA TYR A 87 -17.08 -9.51 -10.96
C TYR A 87 -17.55 -9.32 -9.52
N THR A 88 -18.16 -10.34 -8.94
CA THR A 88 -18.79 -10.27 -7.61
C THR A 88 -17.83 -10.00 -6.47
N ASP A 89 -16.53 -10.35 -6.65
CA ASP A 89 -15.48 -10.06 -5.68
C ASP A 89 -14.22 -9.47 -6.34
N PRO A 90 -14.27 -8.19 -6.72
CA PRO A 90 -13.16 -7.55 -7.40
C PRO A 90 -11.91 -7.39 -6.52
N ILE A 91 -12.04 -7.45 -5.19
CA ILE A 91 -10.90 -7.32 -4.28
C ILE A 91 -10.05 -8.59 -4.30
N SER A 92 -10.64 -9.75 -4.08
CA SER A 92 -9.91 -11.03 -4.11
C SER A 92 -9.26 -11.31 -5.47
N ALA A 93 -9.88 -10.88 -6.55
CA ALA A 93 -9.27 -10.98 -7.88
C ALA A 93 -8.01 -10.12 -8.03
N LYS A 94 -7.95 -8.95 -7.39
CA LYS A 94 -6.86 -7.98 -7.52
C LYS A 94 -5.71 -8.21 -6.54
N VAL A 95 -6.01 -8.65 -5.33
CA VAL A 95 -5.05 -8.69 -4.22
C VAL A 95 -3.84 -9.57 -4.51
N LYS A 96 -4.03 -10.68 -5.22
CA LYS A 96 -2.97 -11.60 -5.64
C LYS A 96 -1.89 -10.93 -6.48
N PHE A 97 -2.22 -9.85 -7.18
CA PHE A 97 -1.29 -9.11 -8.03
C PHE A 97 -0.55 -8.00 -7.28
N LEU A 98 -0.69 -7.95 -5.96
CA LEU A 98 0.06 -7.07 -5.07
C LEU A 98 1.23 -7.77 -4.37
N ALA A 99 1.55 -9.01 -4.73
CA ALA A 99 2.70 -9.74 -4.16
C ALA A 99 4.02 -8.97 -4.32
N ALA A 100 4.17 -8.19 -5.40
CA ALA A 100 5.32 -7.32 -5.62
C ALA A 100 5.44 -6.12 -4.65
N TYR A 101 4.44 -5.89 -3.78
CA TYR A 101 4.47 -4.80 -2.80
C TYR A 101 5.39 -5.08 -1.61
N ALA A 102 5.64 -6.34 -1.30
CA ALA A 102 6.50 -6.76 -0.20
C ALA A 102 7.43 -7.91 -0.62
N GLU A 103 8.58 -8.02 0.07
CA GLU A 103 9.53 -9.11 -0.17
C GLU A 103 8.94 -10.50 0.07
N ILE A 104 8.03 -10.63 1.04
CA ILE A 104 7.37 -11.89 1.42
C ILE A 104 6.24 -12.31 0.47
N GLY A 105 5.95 -11.53 -0.58
CA GLY A 105 5.06 -11.89 -1.67
C GLY A 105 3.73 -12.50 -1.26
N ASP A 106 3.60 -13.83 -1.33
CA ASP A 106 2.34 -14.55 -1.07
C ASP A 106 1.85 -14.41 0.38
N GLU A 107 2.75 -14.39 1.36
CA GLU A 107 2.37 -14.15 2.77
C GLU A 107 1.79 -12.74 2.96
N TYR A 108 2.27 -11.76 2.20
CA TYR A 108 1.71 -10.42 2.19
C TYR A 108 0.27 -10.42 1.67
N VAL A 109 0.01 -11.16 0.61
CA VAL A 109 -1.33 -11.32 0.03
C VAL A 109 -2.29 -11.92 1.04
N ASP A 110 -1.91 -13.02 1.70
CA ASP A 110 -2.71 -13.69 2.72
C ASP A 110 -3.02 -12.77 3.91
N LYS A 111 -2.02 -12.03 4.37
CA LYS A 111 -2.18 -11.05 5.45
C LYS A 111 -3.13 -9.92 5.05
N LEU A 112 -3.03 -9.43 3.82
CA LEU A 112 -3.89 -8.37 3.30
C LEU A 112 -5.35 -8.85 3.19
N GLU A 113 -5.58 -10.06 2.68
CA GLU A 113 -6.92 -10.66 2.63
C GLU A 113 -7.51 -10.80 4.03
N LEU A 114 -6.74 -11.33 4.98
CA LEU A 114 -7.18 -11.47 6.37
C LEU A 114 -7.59 -10.13 6.99
N ILE A 115 -6.80 -9.08 6.81
CA ILE A 115 -7.10 -7.73 7.32
C ILE A 115 -8.39 -7.18 6.69
N ILE A 116 -8.56 -7.33 5.38
CA ILE A 116 -9.75 -6.89 4.65
C ILE A 116 -11.01 -7.59 5.19
N GLU A 117 -10.97 -8.90 5.36
CA GLU A 117 -12.11 -9.68 5.83
C GLU A 117 -12.43 -9.41 7.31
N SER A 118 -11.42 -9.51 8.19
CA SER A 118 -11.61 -9.37 9.64
C SER A 118 -12.15 -7.99 10.04
N ASN A 119 -11.85 -6.96 9.25
CA ASN A 119 -12.24 -5.58 9.52
C ASN A 119 -13.39 -5.08 8.61
N LYS A 120 -13.97 -5.97 7.81
CA LYS A 120 -15.08 -5.66 6.89
C LYS A 120 -14.77 -4.47 5.97
N LEU A 121 -13.52 -4.37 5.50
CA LEU A 121 -13.06 -3.22 4.72
C LEU A 121 -13.75 -3.11 3.36
N ARG A 122 -14.40 -4.19 2.90
CA ARG A 122 -15.24 -4.18 1.68
C ARG A 122 -16.43 -3.23 1.79
N ASP A 123 -16.90 -2.96 3.00
CA ASP A 123 -18.03 -2.07 3.20
C ASP A 123 -17.72 -0.64 2.76
N PHE A 124 -16.45 -0.24 2.81
CA PHE A 124 -16.02 1.08 2.33
C PHE A 124 -16.04 1.23 0.80
N ASP A 125 -16.11 0.14 0.04
CA ASP A 125 -16.21 0.20 -1.42
C ASP A 125 -17.66 0.42 -1.90
N ARG A 126 -18.63 0.39 -0.99
CA ARG A 126 -20.06 0.52 -1.30
C ARG A 126 -20.59 1.94 -1.15
N PHE A 127 -19.78 2.90 -0.71
CA PHE A 127 -20.20 4.28 -0.62
C PHE A 127 -20.23 4.90 -2.02
N GLU A 128 -21.44 5.17 -2.52
CA GLU A 128 -21.66 6.06 -3.66
C GLU A 128 -21.57 7.51 -3.12
N TYR A 129 -20.72 8.31 -3.76
CA TYR A 129 -20.56 9.72 -3.45
C TYR A 129 -21.54 10.55 -4.26
#